data_12aa97f85393aba5bade8c7edacec20c
#
_entry.id   12aa97f85393aba5bade8c7edacec20c
#
_cell.length_a   1.000
_cell.length_b   1.000
_cell.length_c   1.000
_cell.angle_alpha   90.00
_cell.angle_beta   90.00
_cell.angle_gamma   90.00
#
_symmetry.space_group_name_H-M   'P 1'
#
loop_
_entity.id
_entity.type
_entity.pdbx_description
1 polymer ?
#
loop_
_entity_poly.entity_id
_entity_poly.type
_entity_poly.pdbx_seq_one_letter_code
_entity_poly.pdbx_strand_id
1 'polypeptide(L)'
;MATSPKRATGTQAVDRAADLLVEVLKSEKPVTFSYLTNKSGLAKGTASRLISALERNGLLQRNKKGEIETGITINQFASRISSINRLVSKLQPLMRQIGNETGETISLAISGNDAVENIAQIDAKYLLSSRNWIGQKVPFHASAAGKVLLAFQNIDISKIKLDKLTNSTIVSKADLENEISKVRNNNYAVIIDELEMGLVAISVPVKNETGEVIAALSVSGPSARLNQQKIKEIISLLKKYSKNLDLSLIENNENNRGAA
;
A
#
# COMPACT_ATOMS: atom_id res chain seq x y z
N MET A 1 39.86 11.01 -12.31
CA MET A 1 39.93 9.80 -11.47
C MET A 1 39.23 10.12 -10.14
N ALA A 2 37.99 9.72 -9.97
CA ALA A 2 37.25 9.92 -8.74
C ALA A 2 37.60 8.76 -7.79
N THR A 3 38.23 9.06 -6.65
CA THR A 3 38.58 8.13 -5.59
C THR A 3 37.29 7.64 -4.93
N SER A 4 37.01 6.34 -5.06
CA SER A 4 35.91 5.69 -4.29
C SER A 4 36.14 5.90 -2.78
N PRO A 5 35.08 6.22 -2.01
CA PRO A 5 35.23 6.39 -0.56
C PRO A 5 35.69 5.08 0.08
N LYS A 6 36.71 5.18 1.00
CA LYS A 6 37.18 4.07 1.80
C LYS A 6 36.00 3.47 2.59
N ARG A 7 35.62 2.22 2.26
CA ARG A 7 34.60 1.45 3.00
C ARG A 7 35.07 1.18 4.43
N ALA A 8 34.17 1.43 5.41
CA ALA A 8 34.46 1.17 6.81
C ALA A 8 34.73 -0.33 7.05
N THR A 9 35.72 -0.68 7.85
CA THR A 9 36.25 -2.05 8.03
C THR A 9 35.28 -3.05 8.68
N GLY A 10 34.18 -2.58 9.30
CA GLY A 10 33.18 -3.43 9.97
C GLY A 10 32.02 -3.89 9.08
N THR A 11 31.76 -3.26 7.92
CA THR A 11 30.59 -3.52 7.05
C THR A 11 30.91 -4.26 5.76
N GLN A 12 32.18 -4.64 5.55
CA GLN A 12 32.66 -5.19 4.28
C GLN A 12 31.86 -6.40 3.76
N ALA A 13 31.40 -7.29 4.65
CA ALA A 13 30.58 -8.45 4.28
C ALA A 13 29.18 -8.03 3.83
N VAL A 14 28.60 -7.03 4.50
CA VAL A 14 27.29 -6.46 4.14
C VAL A 14 27.37 -5.75 2.79
N ASP A 15 28.39 -4.91 2.59
CA ASP A 15 28.60 -4.19 1.32
C ASP A 15 28.75 -5.16 0.16
N ARG A 16 29.56 -6.22 0.32
CA ARG A 16 29.77 -7.26 -0.70
C ARG A 16 28.49 -8.04 -1.02
N ALA A 17 27.69 -8.36 0.01
CA ALA A 17 26.41 -9.04 -0.20
C ALA A 17 25.43 -8.12 -0.94
N ALA A 18 25.37 -6.84 -0.58
CA ALA A 18 24.56 -5.84 -1.25
C ALA A 18 24.99 -5.66 -2.72
N ASP A 19 26.29 -5.59 -3.00
CA ASP A 19 26.82 -5.50 -4.38
C ASP A 19 26.39 -6.69 -5.24
N LEU A 20 26.47 -7.93 -4.70
CA LEU A 20 26.00 -9.14 -5.40
C LEU A 20 24.49 -9.10 -5.68
N LEU A 21 23.69 -8.70 -4.69
CA LEU A 21 22.25 -8.56 -4.87
C LEU A 21 21.91 -7.52 -5.94
N VAL A 22 22.53 -6.34 -5.86
CA VAL A 22 22.30 -5.25 -6.83
C VAL A 22 22.70 -5.67 -8.26
N GLU A 23 23.76 -6.46 -8.41
CA GLU A 23 24.17 -6.97 -9.72
C GLU A 23 23.10 -7.91 -10.32
N VAL A 24 22.51 -8.79 -9.49
CA VAL A 24 21.41 -9.65 -9.94
C VAL A 24 20.16 -8.83 -10.27
N LEU A 25 19.83 -7.81 -9.45
CA LEU A 25 18.65 -6.93 -9.69
C LEU A 25 18.77 -6.11 -10.98
N LYS A 26 19.99 -5.75 -11.40
CA LYS A 26 20.26 -5.02 -12.64
C LYS A 26 20.23 -5.92 -13.88
N SER A 27 20.34 -7.23 -13.69
CA SER A 27 20.38 -8.17 -14.81
C SER A 27 18.98 -8.50 -15.31
N GLU A 28 18.75 -8.39 -16.62
CA GLU A 28 17.47 -8.74 -17.24
C GLU A 28 17.20 -10.26 -17.27
N LYS A 29 18.24 -11.06 -17.08
CA LYS A 29 18.21 -12.53 -17.15
C LYS A 29 18.93 -13.12 -15.94
N PRO A 30 18.59 -14.37 -15.53
CA PRO A 30 19.34 -15.10 -14.52
C PRO A 30 20.83 -15.15 -14.84
N VAL A 31 21.68 -15.02 -13.83
CA VAL A 31 23.13 -14.94 -13.99
C VAL A 31 23.83 -16.16 -13.42
N THR A 32 24.98 -16.53 -14.01
CA THR A 32 25.77 -17.65 -13.49
C THR A 32 26.60 -17.24 -12.27
N PHE A 33 26.94 -18.21 -11.42
CA PHE A 33 27.86 -18.00 -10.30
C PHE A 33 29.21 -17.45 -10.77
N SER A 34 29.74 -17.95 -11.90
CA SER A 34 30.99 -17.47 -12.48
C SER A 34 30.92 -16.00 -12.92
N TYR A 35 29.79 -15.58 -13.48
CA TYR A 35 29.57 -14.17 -13.83
C TYR A 35 29.68 -13.28 -12.58
N LEU A 36 28.96 -13.62 -11.51
CA LEU A 36 28.96 -12.84 -10.26
C LEU A 36 30.34 -12.78 -9.61
N THR A 37 31.07 -13.91 -9.58
CA THR A 37 32.44 -13.93 -9.02
C THR A 37 33.41 -13.07 -9.83
N ASN A 38 33.36 -13.13 -11.15
CA ASN A 38 34.23 -12.34 -12.02
C ASN A 38 33.90 -10.84 -11.89
N LYS A 39 32.59 -10.50 -11.86
CA LYS A 39 32.14 -9.11 -11.78
C LYS A 39 32.46 -8.48 -10.42
N SER A 40 32.29 -9.20 -9.33
CA SER A 40 32.55 -8.72 -7.97
C SER A 40 34.01 -8.77 -7.55
N GLY A 41 34.88 -9.53 -8.25
CA GLY A 41 36.25 -9.76 -7.87
C GLY A 41 36.43 -10.57 -6.58
N LEU A 42 35.34 -11.23 -6.10
CA LEU A 42 35.40 -12.00 -4.85
C LEU A 42 35.95 -13.41 -5.07
N ALA A 43 36.70 -13.88 -4.07
CA ALA A 43 37.10 -15.30 -4.03
C ALA A 43 35.83 -16.18 -4.01
N LYS A 44 35.84 -17.30 -4.77
CA LYS A 44 34.71 -18.23 -4.93
C LYS A 44 34.05 -18.63 -3.61
N GLY A 45 34.85 -18.96 -2.58
CA GLY A 45 34.34 -19.33 -1.25
C GLY A 45 33.61 -18.19 -0.53
N THR A 46 34.06 -16.94 -0.70
CA THR A 46 33.41 -15.75 -0.13
C THR A 46 32.10 -15.48 -0.85
N ALA A 47 32.12 -15.46 -2.18
CA ALA A 47 30.91 -15.26 -2.99
C ALA A 47 29.84 -16.34 -2.70
N SER A 48 30.25 -17.61 -2.61
CA SER A 48 29.33 -18.71 -2.28
C SER A 48 28.67 -18.51 -0.93
N ARG A 49 29.41 -18.15 0.14
CA ARG A 49 28.83 -17.90 1.47
C ARG A 49 27.83 -16.73 1.47
N LEU A 50 28.15 -15.64 0.78
CA LEU A 50 27.30 -14.45 0.70
C LEU A 50 26.02 -14.75 -0.12
N ILE A 51 26.15 -15.41 -1.27
CA ILE A 51 24.99 -15.82 -2.07
C ILE A 51 24.10 -16.76 -1.27
N SER A 52 24.66 -17.78 -0.60
CA SER A 52 23.87 -18.68 0.26
C SER A 52 23.17 -17.94 1.41
N ALA A 53 23.77 -16.86 1.94
CA ALA A 53 23.09 -16.03 2.94
C ALA A 53 21.91 -15.27 2.34
N LEU A 54 22.03 -14.71 1.14
CA LEU A 54 20.96 -14.04 0.41
C LEU A 54 19.84 -15.02 0.02
N GLU A 55 20.21 -16.26 -0.37
CA GLU A 55 19.25 -17.33 -0.68
C GLU A 55 18.43 -17.73 0.56
N ARG A 56 19.08 -17.94 1.72
CA ARG A 56 18.38 -18.25 2.98
C ARG A 56 17.38 -17.17 3.41
N ASN A 57 17.64 -15.92 3.06
CA ASN A 57 16.74 -14.80 3.35
C ASN A 57 15.73 -14.55 2.22
N GLY A 58 15.66 -15.42 1.20
CA GLY A 58 14.71 -15.30 0.09
C GLY A 58 14.98 -14.12 -0.84
N LEU A 59 16.16 -13.47 -0.74
CA LEU A 59 16.53 -12.34 -1.59
C LEU A 59 17.02 -12.80 -2.97
N LEU A 60 17.71 -13.95 -3.01
CA LEU A 60 18.10 -14.64 -4.23
C LEU A 60 17.57 -16.07 -4.23
N GLN A 61 17.55 -16.70 -5.39
CA GLN A 61 17.25 -18.12 -5.58
C GLN A 61 18.00 -18.67 -6.80
N ARG A 62 18.03 -20.03 -6.91
CA ARG A 62 18.54 -20.69 -8.11
C ARG A 62 17.40 -21.24 -8.93
N ASN A 63 17.46 -21.02 -10.23
CA ASN A 63 16.57 -21.69 -11.17
C ASN A 63 16.97 -23.15 -11.41
N LYS A 64 16.19 -23.90 -12.23
CA LYS A 64 16.44 -25.30 -12.59
C LYS A 64 17.82 -25.53 -13.26
N LYS A 65 18.44 -24.51 -13.84
CA LYS A 65 19.78 -24.56 -14.47
C LYS A 65 20.91 -24.23 -13.49
N GLY A 66 20.60 -23.89 -12.23
CA GLY A 66 21.57 -23.47 -11.22
C GLY A 66 22.00 -22.02 -11.38
N GLU A 67 21.38 -21.24 -12.27
CA GLU A 67 21.61 -19.81 -12.42
C GLU A 67 20.93 -19.04 -11.27
N ILE A 68 21.48 -17.91 -10.91
CA ILE A 68 21.05 -17.08 -9.78
C ILE A 68 20.12 -16.00 -10.29
N GLU A 69 18.97 -15.87 -9.65
CA GLU A 69 17.93 -14.88 -9.96
C GLU A 69 17.32 -14.29 -8.68
N THR A 70 16.39 -13.35 -8.81
CA THR A 70 15.69 -12.73 -7.67
C THR A 70 14.88 -13.78 -6.91
N GLY A 71 15.01 -13.76 -5.58
CA GLY A 71 14.30 -14.67 -4.68
C GLY A 71 12.85 -14.27 -4.43
N ILE A 72 12.14 -15.14 -3.70
CA ILE A 72 10.71 -15.01 -3.43
C ILE A 72 10.34 -13.68 -2.76
N THR A 73 11.17 -13.20 -1.82
CA THR A 73 10.93 -11.93 -1.09
C THR A 73 10.92 -10.73 -2.05
N ILE A 74 11.90 -10.66 -2.95
CA ILE A 74 11.98 -9.59 -3.96
C ILE A 74 10.83 -9.68 -4.94
N ASN A 75 10.51 -10.89 -5.41
CA ASN A 75 9.43 -11.11 -6.39
C ASN A 75 8.06 -10.76 -5.81
N GLN A 76 7.79 -11.10 -4.55
CA GLN A 76 6.56 -10.72 -3.85
C GLN A 76 6.45 -9.20 -3.71
N PHE A 77 7.54 -8.52 -3.31
CA PHE A 77 7.57 -7.07 -3.22
C PHE A 77 7.30 -6.41 -4.59
N ALA A 78 7.99 -6.83 -5.64
CA ALA A 78 7.81 -6.32 -6.99
C ALA A 78 6.37 -6.54 -7.51
N SER A 79 5.78 -7.71 -7.24
CA SER A 79 4.40 -8.02 -7.60
C SER A 79 3.40 -7.12 -6.86
N ARG A 80 3.62 -6.87 -5.57
CA ARG A 80 2.79 -5.94 -4.77
C ARG A 80 2.84 -4.53 -5.35
N ILE A 81 4.02 -4.00 -5.64
CA ILE A 81 4.19 -2.66 -6.24
C ILE A 81 3.50 -2.59 -7.61
N SER A 82 3.67 -3.61 -8.44
CA SER A 82 3.03 -3.67 -9.75
C SER A 82 1.50 -3.68 -9.64
N SER A 83 0.92 -4.42 -8.68
CA SER A 83 -0.51 -4.47 -8.43
C SER A 83 -1.05 -3.13 -7.93
N ILE A 84 -0.34 -2.47 -7.01
CA ILE A 84 -0.69 -1.12 -6.54
C ILE A 84 -0.68 -0.13 -7.71
N ASN A 85 0.37 -0.14 -8.52
CA ASN A 85 0.47 0.78 -9.66
C ASN A 85 -0.66 0.57 -10.68
N ARG A 86 -1.03 -0.69 -10.97
CA ARG A 86 -2.18 -1.00 -11.83
C ARG A 86 -3.49 -0.49 -11.25
N LEU A 87 -3.72 -0.70 -9.95
CA LEU A 87 -4.93 -0.21 -9.25
C LEU A 87 -5.01 1.32 -9.32
N VAL A 88 -3.93 2.02 -9.00
CA VAL A 88 -3.85 3.48 -9.05
C VAL A 88 -4.13 3.98 -10.47
N SER A 89 -3.44 3.44 -11.49
CA SER A 89 -3.62 3.85 -12.88
C SER A 89 -5.06 3.67 -13.35
N LYS A 90 -5.72 2.60 -12.95
CA LYS A 90 -7.11 2.32 -13.31
C LYS A 90 -8.10 3.25 -12.63
N LEU A 91 -7.86 3.60 -11.36
CA LEU A 91 -8.77 4.43 -10.57
C LEU A 91 -8.49 5.94 -10.70
N GLN A 92 -7.32 6.35 -11.15
CA GLN A 92 -6.93 7.76 -11.23
C GLN A 92 -7.89 8.62 -12.06
N PRO A 93 -8.41 8.19 -13.23
CA PRO A 93 -9.41 8.98 -13.97
C PRO A 93 -10.69 9.22 -13.16
N LEU A 94 -11.19 8.19 -12.49
CA LEU A 94 -12.35 8.30 -11.61
C LEU A 94 -12.09 9.22 -10.41
N MET A 95 -10.93 9.10 -9.78
CA MET A 95 -10.53 9.98 -8.67
C MET A 95 -10.51 11.44 -9.12
N ARG A 96 -9.98 11.74 -10.32
CA ARG A 96 -10.00 13.10 -10.90
C ARG A 96 -11.43 13.58 -11.15
N GLN A 97 -12.30 12.71 -11.66
CA GLN A 97 -13.69 13.04 -11.89
C GLN A 97 -14.40 13.41 -10.57
N ILE A 98 -14.27 12.57 -9.53
CA ILE A 98 -14.84 12.84 -8.20
C ILE A 98 -14.26 14.14 -7.62
N GLY A 99 -12.95 14.36 -7.75
CA GLY A 99 -12.28 15.59 -7.32
C GLY A 99 -12.82 16.83 -8.03
N ASN A 100 -13.14 16.72 -9.33
CA ASN A 100 -13.75 17.80 -10.09
C ASN A 100 -15.19 18.11 -9.64
N GLU A 101 -15.97 17.07 -9.35
CA GLU A 101 -17.36 17.20 -8.92
C GLU A 101 -17.49 17.72 -7.48
N THR A 102 -16.60 17.29 -6.59
CA THR A 102 -16.68 17.66 -5.17
C THR A 102 -15.85 18.92 -4.84
N GLY A 103 -14.76 19.16 -5.57
CA GLY A 103 -13.75 20.17 -5.24
C GLY A 103 -12.83 19.79 -4.08
N GLU A 104 -13.04 18.62 -3.44
CA GLU A 104 -12.33 18.17 -2.24
C GLU A 104 -11.21 17.19 -2.55
N THR A 105 -10.42 16.85 -1.55
CA THR A 105 -9.34 15.87 -1.67
C THR A 105 -9.89 14.46 -1.83
N ILE A 106 -9.38 13.73 -2.83
CA ILE A 106 -9.72 12.32 -3.07
C ILE A 106 -8.50 11.48 -2.78
N SER A 107 -8.65 10.44 -1.98
CA SER A 107 -7.57 9.50 -1.68
C SER A 107 -7.99 8.05 -1.91
N LEU A 108 -7.02 7.25 -2.35
CA LEU A 108 -7.11 5.80 -2.46
C LEU A 108 -6.16 5.19 -1.45
N ALA A 109 -6.68 4.29 -0.62
CA ALA A 109 -5.94 3.70 0.47
C ALA A 109 -6.07 2.17 0.51
N ILE A 110 -5.03 1.51 0.96
CA ILE A 110 -4.99 0.05 1.22
C ILE A 110 -4.62 -0.20 2.69
N SER A 111 -4.81 -1.44 3.13
CA SER A 111 -4.29 -1.88 4.42
C SER A 111 -2.78 -2.11 4.35
N GLY A 112 -2.03 -1.43 5.22
CA GLY A 112 -0.66 -1.80 5.56
C GLY A 112 -0.63 -2.78 6.74
N ASN A 113 0.56 -3.05 7.28
CA ASN A 113 0.72 -4.00 8.38
C ASN A 113 0.05 -3.53 9.68
N ASP A 114 0.20 -2.25 10.02
CA ASP A 114 -0.22 -1.65 11.29
C ASP A 114 -1.06 -0.37 11.12
N ALA A 115 -1.24 0.09 9.91
CA ALA A 115 -1.94 1.33 9.58
C ALA A 115 -2.50 1.31 8.15
N VAL A 116 -3.36 2.26 7.84
CA VAL A 116 -3.79 2.57 6.48
C VAL A 116 -2.64 3.21 5.71
N GLU A 117 -2.41 2.77 4.48
CA GLU A 117 -1.45 3.34 3.54
C GLU A 117 -2.19 4.05 2.40
N ASN A 118 -2.03 5.36 2.27
CA ASN A 118 -2.54 6.09 1.12
C ASN A 118 -1.60 5.89 -0.07
N ILE A 119 -2.12 5.31 -1.16
CA ILE A 119 -1.35 4.94 -2.37
C ILE A 119 -1.55 5.93 -3.53
N ALA A 120 -2.61 6.74 -3.49
CA ALA A 120 -2.85 7.82 -4.44
C ALA A 120 -3.70 8.93 -3.83
N GLN A 121 -3.50 10.16 -4.30
CA GLN A 121 -4.27 11.33 -3.91
C GLN A 121 -4.47 12.27 -5.10
N ILE A 122 -5.64 12.90 -5.16
CA ILE A 122 -5.95 14.07 -5.98
C ILE A 122 -6.24 15.19 -5.00
N ASP A 123 -5.48 16.26 -5.07
CA ASP A 123 -5.63 17.39 -4.16
C ASP A 123 -6.90 18.20 -4.45
N ALA A 124 -7.46 18.80 -3.40
CA ALA A 124 -8.59 19.71 -3.52
C ALA A 124 -8.24 20.95 -4.35
N LYS A 125 -9.27 21.60 -4.86
CA LYS A 125 -9.12 22.87 -5.60
C LYS A 125 -8.89 24.08 -4.68
N TYR A 126 -9.07 23.90 -3.37
CA TYR A 126 -9.04 24.97 -2.38
C TYR A 126 -7.70 24.99 -1.64
N LEU A 127 -7.24 26.19 -1.21
CA LEU A 127 -6.04 26.34 -0.37
C LEU A 127 -6.21 25.64 0.97
N LEU A 128 -7.38 25.78 1.60
CA LEU A 128 -7.70 25.06 2.82
C LEU A 128 -8.19 23.64 2.43
N SER A 129 -7.32 22.66 2.51
CA SER A 129 -7.54 21.29 2.10
C SER A 129 -6.80 20.30 2.99
N SER A 130 -7.09 19.03 2.86
CA SER A 130 -6.28 17.97 3.48
C SER A 130 -4.85 18.02 2.96
N ARG A 131 -3.88 17.78 3.86
CA ARG A 131 -2.48 17.63 3.47
C ARG A 131 -2.30 16.39 2.57
N ASN A 132 -1.16 16.31 1.90
CA ASN A 132 -0.80 15.09 1.17
C ASN A 132 -0.48 13.95 2.16
N TRP A 133 -1.25 12.87 2.05
CA TRP A 133 -1.15 11.69 2.91
C TRP A 133 -0.42 10.52 2.25
N ILE A 134 0.04 10.64 1.00
CA ILE A 134 0.78 9.56 0.33
C ILE A 134 2.04 9.24 1.12
N GLY A 135 2.25 7.95 1.43
CA GLY A 135 3.38 7.47 2.22
C GLY A 135 3.28 7.75 3.72
N GLN A 136 2.18 8.37 4.20
CA GLN A 136 1.94 8.57 5.62
C GLN A 136 1.11 7.42 6.20
N LYS A 137 1.42 7.02 7.42
CA LYS A 137 0.63 6.05 8.18
C LYS A 137 -0.57 6.73 8.82
N VAL A 138 -1.77 6.23 8.54
CA VAL A 138 -3.01 6.75 9.11
C VAL A 138 -3.65 5.67 9.99
N PRO A 139 -4.03 5.95 11.25
CA PRO A 139 -4.63 4.96 12.13
C PRO A 139 -5.93 4.39 11.56
N PHE A 140 -6.11 3.08 11.66
CA PHE A 140 -7.34 2.41 11.20
C PHE A 140 -8.60 2.95 11.88
N HIS A 141 -8.56 3.08 13.22
CA HIS A 141 -9.74 3.41 14.04
C HIS A 141 -10.25 4.85 13.86
N ALA A 142 -9.36 5.77 13.51
CA ALA A 142 -9.66 7.20 13.43
C ALA A 142 -9.82 7.71 11.98
N SER A 143 -9.78 6.84 10.99
CA SER A 143 -9.92 7.22 9.58
C SER A 143 -11.09 6.52 8.90
N ALA A 144 -11.77 7.22 7.98
CA ALA A 144 -12.88 6.65 7.23
C ALA A 144 -12.43 5.45 6.37
N ALA A 145 -11.28 5.57 5.69
CA ALA A 145 -10.68 4.46 4.95
C ALA A 145 -10.35 3.28 5.85
N GLY A 146 -9.79 3.54 7.03
CA GLY A 146 -9.46 2.49 8.00
C GLY A 146 -10.69 1.74 8.48
N LYS A 147 -11.78 2.45 8.79
CA LYS A 147 -13.04 1.81 9.19
C LYS A 147 -13.62 0.95 8.08
N VAL A 148 -13.52 1.38 6.80
CA VAL A 148 -13.92 0.57 5.64
C VAL A 148 -13.05 -0.69 5.55
N LEU A 149 -11.74 -0.57 5.63
CA LEU A 149 -10.84 -1.72 5.55
C LEU A 149 -11.08 -2.72 6.70
N LEU A 150 -11.26 -2.23 7.94
CA LEU A 150 -11.62 -3.06 9.09
C LEU A 150 -12.98 -3.76 8.94
N ALA A 151 -13.93 -3.14 8.26
CA ALA A 151 -15.25 -3.71 8.07
C ALA A 151 -15.25 -4.90 7.11
N PHE A 152 -14.36 -4.92 6.13
CA PHE A 152 -14.43 -5.85 5.00
C PHE A 152 -13.22 -6.76 4.86
N GLN A 153 -12.10 -6.45 5.51
CA GLN A 153 -10.90 -7.28 5.49
C GLN A 153 -10.71 -8.02 6.81
N ASN A 154 -9.99 -9.14 6.79
CA ASN A 154 -9.71 -9.92 7.99
C ASN A 154 -8.54 -9.31 8.79
N ILE A 155 -8.77 -8.12 9.37
CA ILE A 155 -7.82 -7.41 10.21
C ILE A 155 -8.18 -7.63 11.68
N ASP A 156 -7.23 -8.10 12.46
CA ASP A 156 -7.43 -8.38 13.90
C ASP A 156 -7.53 -7.06 14.71
N ILE A 157 -8.76 -6.66 15.03
CA ILE A 157 -9.06 -5.44 15.78
C ILE A 157 -8.41 -5.47 17.16
N SER A 158 -8.19 -6.65 17.77
CA SER A 158 -7.59 -6.76 19.09
C SER A 158 -6.17 -6.18 19.13
N LYS A 159 -5.45 -6.20 18.02
CA LYS A 159 -4.08 -5.70 17.88
C LYS A 159 -3.99 -4.21 17.54
N ILE A 160 -5.13 -3.57 17.20
CA ILE A 160 -5.14 -2.16 16.82
C ILE A 160 -4.98 -1.29 18.06
N LYS A 161 -4.01 -0.40 18.04
CA LYS A 161 -3.83 0.63 19.07
C LYS A 161 -4.85 1.74 18.84
N LEU A 162 -5.60 2.09 19.89
CA LEU A 162 -6.66 3.13 19.84
C LEU A 162 -6.17 4.40 20.52
N ASP A 163 -5.20 5.09 19.92
CA ASP A 163 -4.68 6.35 20.45
C ASP A 163 -5.76 7.44 20.35
N LYS A 164 -5.92 8.23 21.40
CA LYS A 164 -6.80 9.40 21.40
C LYS A 164 -6.13 10.54 20.63
N LEU A 165 -6.68 10.93 19.49
CA LEU A 165 -6.17 12.01 18.65
C LEU A 165 -6.95 13.32 18.88
N THR A 166 -8.27 13.18 19.09
CA THR A 166 -9.18 14.28 19.40
C THR A 166 -10.18 13.86 20.47
N ASN A 167 -11.11 14.72 20.81
CA ASN A 167 -12.21 14.35 21.71
C ASN A 167 -13.26 13.46 21.03
N SER A 168 -13.30 13.42 19.71
CA SER A 168 -14.24 12.60 18.90
C SER A 168 -13.65 11.23 18.51
N THR A 169 -12.35 10.99 18.76
CA THR A 169 -11.71 9.71 18.41
C THR A 169 -12.32 8.56 19.19
N ILE A 170 -12.66 7.47 18.51
CA ILE A 170 -13.08 6.21 19.14
C ILE A 170 -11.87 5.58 19.82
N VAL A 171 -11.94 5.37 21.13
CA VAL A 171 -10.86 4.82 21.97
C VAL A 171 -11.23 3.51 22.64
N SER A 172 -12.45 3.00 22.44
CA SER A 172 -12.95 1.74 22.96
C SER A 172 -13.05 0.69 21.85
N LYS A 173 -12.61 -0.54 22.11
CA LYS A 173 -12.75 -1.66 21.16
C LYS A 173 -14.23 -1.95 20.85
N ALA A 174 -15.08 -1.93 21.85
CA ALA A 174 -16.51 -2.18 21.69
C ALA A 174 -17.18 -1.12 20.79
N ASP A 175 -16.83 0.17 20.97
CA ASP A 175 -17.36 1.24 20.12
C ASP A 175 -16.84 1.11 18.68
N LEU A 176 -15.58 0.73 18.52
CA LEU A 176 -15.00 0.49 17.18
C LEU A 176 -15.71 -0.69 16.49
N GLU A 177 -15.96 -1.80 17.17
CA GLU A 177 -16.68 -2.96 16.63
C GLU A 177 -18.11 -2.60 16.24
N ASN A 178 -18.81 -1.81 17.06
CA ASN A 178 -20.14 -1.29 16.73
C ASN A 178 -20.11 -0.40 15.49
N GLU A 179 -19.12 0.49 15.39
CA GLU A 179 -18.97 1.37 14.24
C GLU A 179 -18.65 0.58 12.95
N ILE A 180 -17.73 -0.40 13.02
CA ILE A 180 -17.40 -1.29 11.90
C ILE A 180 -18.63 -2.08 11.43
N SER A 181 -19.48 -2.53 12.36
CA SER A 181 -20.74 -3.22 12.03
C SER A 181 -21.68 -2.32 11.23
N LYS A 182 -21.79 -1.03 11.62
CA LYS A 182 -22.57 -0.03 10.83
C LYS A 182 -21.96 0.18 9.44
N VAL A 183 -20.63 0.30 9.36
CA VAL A 183 -19.92 0.47 8.08
C VAL A 183 -20.20 -0.73 7.16
N ARG A 184 -20.15 -1.95 7.68
CA ARG A 184 -20.44 -3.18 6.92
C ARG A 184 -21.85 -3.19 6.36
N ASN A 185 -22.84 -2.79 7.15
CA ASN A 185 -24.24 -2.73 6.72
C ASN A 185 -24.48 -1.62 5.69
N ASN A 186 -23.84 -0.47 5.87
CA ASN A 186 -24.07 0.72 5.07
C ASN A 186 -23.20 0.78 3.81
N ASN A 187 -22.10 0.04 3.74
CA ASN A 187 -21.06 0.09 2.70
C ASN A 187 -20.42 1.48 2.55
N TYR A 188 -20.28 2.21 3.63
CA TYR A 188 -19.48 3.44 3.72
C TYR A 188 -19.15 3.75 5.18
N ALA A 189 -18.10 4.54 5.37
CA ALA A 189 -17.72 5.13 6.65
C ALA A 189 -17.68 6.65 6.55
N VAL A 190 -17.99 7.33 7.65
CA VAL A 190 -17.81 8.77 7.81
C VAL A 190 -17.06 9.01 9.10
N ILE A 191 -16.09 9.91 9.08
CA ILE A 191 -15.48 10.46 10.28
C ILE A 191 -15.70 11.98 10.31
N ILE A 192 -15.96 12.51 11.49
CA ILE A 192 -16.07 13.94 11.77
C ILE A 192 -15.21 14.22 12.99
N ASP A 193 -14.14 15.00 12.81
CA ASP A 193 -13.21 15.38 13.89
C ASP A 193 -12.49 14.22 14.61
N GLU A 194 -12.50 12.99 14.07
CA GLU A 194 -11.90 11.84 14.76
C GLU A 194 -10.38 11.76 14.58
N LEU A 195 -9.86 12.04 13.38
CA LEU A 195 -8.43 12.04 13.08
C LEU A 195 -7.78 13.36 13.43
N GLU A 196 -8.45 14.45 13.10
CA GLU A 196 -8.02 15.82 13.32
C GLU A 196 -9.25 16.71 13.46
N MET A 197 -9.21 17.70 14.37
CA MET A 197 -10.29 18.67 14.55
C MET A 197 -10.51 19.47 13.26
N GLY A 198 -11.78 19.59 12.84
CA GLY A 198 -12.15 20.29 11.61
C GLY A 198 -12.04 19.42 10.34
N LEU A 199 -11.66 18.15 10.45
CA LEU A 199 -11.58 17.24 9.32
C LEU A 199 -12.83 16.33 9.23
N VAL A 200 -13.42 16.28 8.05
CA VAL A 200 -14.43 15.28 7.67
C VAL A 200 -13.88 14.40 6.56
N ALA A 201 -14.08 13.10 6.65
CA ALA A 201 -13.78 12.18 5.57
C ALA A 201 -14.92 11.16 5.40
N ILE A 202 -15.22 10.82 4.14
CA ILE A 202 -16.20 9.83 3.73
C ILE A 202 -15.47 8.78 2.88
N SER A 203 -15.68 7.50 3.15
CA SER A 203 -15.01 6.42 2.43
C SER A 203 -15.98 5.31 2.04
N VAL A 204 -15.72 4.69 0.89
CA VAL A 204 -16.43 3.52 0.38
C VAL A 204 -15.43 2.41 0.02
N PRO A 205 -15.85 1.12 0.09
CA PRO A 205 -15.01 0.01 -0.35
C PRO A 205 -14.84 0.00 -1.86
N VAL A 206 -13.62 -0.31 -2.29
CA VAL A 206 -13.26 -0.67 -3.67
C VAL A 206 -13.10 -2.18 -3.72
N LYS A 207 -13.92 -2.84 -4.55
CA LYS A 207 -13.97 -4.30 -4.64
C LYS A 207 -13.34 -4.78 -5.95
N ASN A 208 -12.67 -5.94 -5.88
CA ASN A 208 -12.22 -6.65 -7.06
C ASN A 208 -13.39 -7.43 -7.71
N GLU A 209 -13.12 -8.21 -8.75
CA GLU A 209 -14.12 -9.03 -9.47
C GLU A 209 -14.74 -10.12 -8.62
N THR A 210 -13.99 -10.66 -7.65
CA THR A 210 -14.49 -11.68 -6.73
C THR A 210 -15.36 -11.09 -5.61
N GLY A 211 -15.49 -9.74 -5.57
CA GLY A 211 -16.25 -9.03 -4.55
C GLY A 211 -15.47 -8.72 -3.28
N GLU A 212 -14.18 -9.08 -3.23
CA GLU A 212 -13.31 -8.76 -2.09
C GLU A 212 -12.93 -7.29 -2.09
N VAL A 213 -12.89 -6.68 -0.90
CA VAL A 213 -12.45 -5.29 -0.74
C VAL A 213 -10.93 -5.23 -0.76
N ILE A 214 -10.37 -4.59 -1.80
CA ILE A 214 -8.93 -4.46 -2.01
C ILE A 214 -8.38 -3.07 -1.64
N ALA A 215 -9.26 -2.06 -1.59
CA ALA A 215 -8.89 -0.69 -1.25
C ALA A 215 -10.11 0.08 -0.69
N ALA A 216 -9.86 1.29 -0.21
CA ALA A 216 -10.87 2.25 0.21
C ALA A 216 -10.70 3.56 -0.56
N LEU A 217 -11.78 4.07 -1.16
CA LEU A 217 -11.83 5.35 -1.88
C LEU A 217 -12.50 6.40 -0.99
N SER A 218 -11.83 7.52 -0.78
CA SER A 218 -12.27 8.54 0.17
C SER A 218 -12.33 9.93 -0.43
N VAL A 219 -13.28 10.72 0.07
CA VAL A 219 -13.33 12.18 -0.08
C VAL A 219 -13.10 12.78 1.29
N SER A 220 -12.20 13.76 1.39
CA SER A 220 -11.91 14.45 2.65
C SER A 220 -11.77 15.95 2.46
N GLY A 221 -12.19 16.70 3.47
CA GLY A 221 -12.12 18.15 3.47
C GLY A 221 -12.50 18.75 4.82
N PRO A 222 -12.43 20.09 4.96
CA PRO A 222 -12.79 20.78 6.19
C PRO A 222 -14.28 20.66 6.52
N SER A 223 -14.60 20.50 7.81
CA SER A 223 -15.98 20.45 8.32
C SER A 223 -16.79 21.69 7.96
N ALA A 224 -16.12 22.84 7.79
CA ALA A 224 -16.76 24.08 7.36
C ALA A 224 -17.41 23.99 5.96
N ARG A 225 -16.90 23.11 5.07
CA ARG A 225 -17.48 22.88 3.75
C ARG A 225 -18.29 21.58 3.67
N LEU A 226 -17.90 20.57 4.44
CA LEU A 226 -18.53 19.25 4.45
C LEU A 226 -19.61 19.18 5.55
N ASN A 227 -20.68 19.95 5.40
CA ASN A 227 -21.85 19.87 6.26
C ASN A 227 -22.66 18.59 6.02
N GLN A 228 -23.67 18.31 6.86
CA GLN A 228 -24.47 17.08 6.78
C GLN A 228 -25.11 16.83 5.41
N GLN A 229 -25.59 17.89 4.74
CA GLN A 229 -26.17 17.76 3.40
C GLN A 229 -25.12 17.35 2.37
N LYS A 230 -23.95 18.01 2.42
CA LYS A 230 -22.83 17.69 1.51
C LYS A 230 -22.27 16.30 1.73
N ILE A 231 -22.21 15.84 2.98
CA ILE A 231 -21.83 14.45 3.32
C ILE A 231 -22.78 13.44 2.64
N LYS A 232 -24.09 13.65 2.70
CA LYS A 232 -25.08 12.76 2.04
C LYS A 232 -24.92 12.73 0.52
N GLU A 233 -24.67 13.88 -0.11
CA GLU A 233 -24.41 13.98 -1.54
C GLU A 233 -23.15 13.19 -1.93
N ILE A 234 -22.06 13.36 -1.18
CA ILE A 234 -20.79 12.65 -1.40
C ILE A 234 -20.96 11.15 -1.20
N ILE A 235 -21.68 10.70 -0.16
CA ILE A 235 -21.99 9.27 0.03
C ILE A 235 -22.69 8.70 -1.20
N SER A 236 -23.71 9.39 -1.71
CA SER A 236 -24.47 8.96 -2.88
C SER A 236 -23.60 8.88 -4.13
N LEU A 237 -22.74 9.88 -4.31
CA LEU A 237 -21.78 9.96 -5.40
C LEU A 237 -20.78 8.80 -5.35
N LEU A 238 -20.12 8.58 -4.20
CA LEU A 238 -19.15 7.52 -4.01
C LEU A 238 -19.78 6.13 -4.20
N LYS A 239 -20.97 5.90 -3.67
CA LYS A 239 -21.71 4.64 -3.87
C LYS A 239 -22.04 4.37 -5.33
N LYS A 240 -22.45 5.41 -6.09
CA LYS A 240 -22.71 5.30 -7.53
C LYS A 240 -21.46 4.85 -8.27
N TYR A 241 -20.33 5.48 -7.99
CA TYR A 241 -19.07 5.15 -8.65
C TYR A 241 -18.51 3.78 -8.22
N SER A 242 -18.56 3.45 -6.93
CA SER A 242 -18.02 2.17 -6.45
C SER A 242 -18.76 0.94 -6.99
N LYS A 243 -20.05 1.06 -7.32
CA LYS A 243 -20.84 -0.01 -7.93
C LYS A 243 -20.49 -0.27 -9.40
N ASN A 244 -19.98 0.74 -10.10
CA ASN A 244 -19.72 0.70 -11.54
C ASN A 244 -18.23 0.52 -11.87
N LEU A 245 -17.40 0.20 -10.86
CA LEU A 245 -15.99 -0.04 -11.07
C LEU A 245 -15.79 -1.43 -11.70
N ASP A 246 -15.39 -1.43 -12.97
CA ASP A 246 -14.88 -2.64 -13.62
C ASP A 246 -13.37 -2.76 -13.34
N LEU A 247 -12.99 -3.70 -12.50
CA LEU A 247 -11.60 -3.98 -12.11
C LEU A 247 -11.06 -5.27 -12.74
N SER A 248 -11.68 -5.78 -13.80
CA SER A 248 -11.38 -7.05 -14.48
C SER A 248 -9.92 -7.28 -14.91
N LEU A 249 -9.11 -6.24 -15.00
CA LEU A 249 -7.72 -6.36 -15.45
C LEU A 249 -6.68 -6.38 -14.30
N ILE A 250 -7.11 -6.41 -13.03
CA ILE A 250 -6.17 -6.32 -11.90
C ILE A 250 -5.68 -7.71 -11.44
N GLU A 251 -6.46 -8.78 -11.65
CA GLU A 251 -6.24 -10.12 -11.07
C GLU A 251 -5.46 -11.13 -11.94
N ASN A 252 -5.11 -10.81 -13.18
CA ASN A 252 -4.61 -11.81 -14.13
C ASN A 252 -3.20 -12.39 -13.90
N ASN A 253 -2.61 -12.33 -12.68
CA ASN A 253 -1.24 -12.85 -12.48
C ASN A 253 -1.04 -13.83 -11.31
N GLU A 254 -2.06 -14.21 -10.54
CA GLU A 254 -1.85 -15.20 -9.47
C GLU A 254 -2.05 -16.66 -9.91
N ASN A 255 -2.76 -16.92 -10.99
CA ASN A 255 -3.11 -18.29 -11.43
C ASN A 255 -2.12 -18.99 -12.36
N ASN A 256 -0.98 -18.38 -12.72
CA ASN A 256 -0.05 -18.99 -13.69
C ASN A 256 1.23 -19.59 -13.09
N ARG A 257 1.30 -19.81 -11.77
CA ARG A 257 2.46 -20.47 -11.13
C ARG A 257 2.15 -21.76 -10.38
N GLY A 258 1.00 -22.39 -10.66
CA GLY A 258 0.60 -23.65 -10.07
C GLY A 258 0.53 -24.85 -11.01
N ALA A 259 1.04 -24.77 -12.25
CA ALA A 259 1.03 -25.90 -13.19
C ALA A 259 2.29 -25.87 -14.06
N ALA A 260 3.39 -26.38 -13.54
CA ALA A 260 4.48 -27.04 -14.30
C ALA A 260 5.49 -27.68 -13.33
#